data_22fe61e12985dfd7e0904c723df8c37c
#
_entry.id   22fe61e12985dfd7e0904c723df8c37c
#
_cell.length_a   1.000
_cell.length_b   1.000
_cell.length_c   1.000
_cell.angle_alpha   90.00
_cell.angle_beta   90.00
_cell.angle_gamma   90.00
#
_symmetry.space_group_name_H-M   'P 1'
#
loop_
_entity.id
_entity.type
_entity.pdbx_description
1 polymer ?
#
loop_
_entity_poly.entity_id
_entity_poly.type
_entity_poly.pdbx_seq_one_letter_code
_entity_poly.pdbx_strand_id
1 'polypeptide(L)'
;RTVKALDGVDLTVLSGETHGILGESGSGKSTLGRVILGFLAPSSGEIRTCGREPNRLKTSDRLDFRKEAQVIHQDSLSALNPRMTLGDSAAEGLRMRNVTRPEALKRVTELFEMVGLPQMLMDRFPNEVSGGQRQRVCIARALTLKPKLLIADEPVTALDVSVQSQILDLFKNLKAELDLAMIFISHDIDVIAEVCDNVSVIRKGAVVEQGVTDEVLTRPKSDYTRNLMASMPGKQWL
;
A
#
# COMPACT_ATOMS: atom_id res chain seq x y z
N ARG A 1 20.77 23.36 4.73
CA ARG A 1 19.52 23.23 5.55
C ARG A 1 19.17 21.75 5.58
N THR A 2 19.11 21.16 6.77
CA THR A 2 18.64 19.79 6.95
C THR A 2 17.11 19.82 6.91
N VAL A 3 16.49 19.04 6.03
CA VAL A 3 15.03 18.88 5.97
C VAL A 3 14.66 17.63 6.77
N LYS A 4 13.82 17.78 7.80
CA LYS A 4 13.24 16.65 8.50
C LYS A 4 12.07 16.12 7.68
N ALA A 5 12.24 14.94 7.09
CA ALA A 5 11.18 14.29 6.31
C ALA A 5 10.10 13.66 7.20
N LEU A 6 10.50 13.18 8.40
CA LEU A 6 9.63 12.71 9.47
C LEU A 6 10.12 13.32 10.79
N ASP A 7 9.19 13.72 11.66
CA ASP A 7 9.49 14.38 12.94
C ASP A 7 8.54 13.86 14.04
N GLY A 8 8.98 12.85 14.78
CA GLY A 8 8.24 12.29 15.91
C GLY A 8 6.92 11.62 15.49
N VAL A 9 6.99 10.65 14.56
CA VAL A 9 5.83 9.87 14.13
C VAL A 9 5.71 8.63 14.98
N ASP A 10 4.60 8.50 15.72
CA ASP A 10 4.20 7.29 16.43
C ASP A 10 3.03 6.63 15.68
N LEU A 11 3.17 5.36 15.31
CA LEU A 11 2.19 4.61 14.55
C LEU A 11 2.14 3.16 15.04
N THR A 12 0.94 2.66 15.26
CA THR A 12 0.68 1.24 15.53
C THR A 12 -0.40 0.75 14.56
N VAL A 13 -0.16 -0.39 13.92
CA VAL A 13 -1.10 -1.04 13.00
C VAL A 13 -1.24 -2.50 13.41
N LEU A 14 -2.47 -2.94 13.62
CA LEU A 14 -2.78 -4.30 14.07
C LEU A 14 -3.00 -5.25 12.87
N SER A 15 -2.92 -6.57 13.12
CA SER A 15 -3.32 -7.58 12.12
C SER A 15 -4.79 -7.40 11.76
N GLY A 16 -5.13 -7.54 10.48
CA GLY A 16 -6.49 -7.32 9.97
C GLY A 16 -6.96 -5.87 9.94
N GLU A 17 -6.11 -4.90 10.36
CA GLU A 17 -6.42 -3.47 10.32
C GLU A 17 -5.96 -2.83 9.01
N THR A 18 -6.77 -1.93 8.46
CA THR A 18 -6.36 -0.98 7.42
C THR A 18 -6.17 0.40 8.04
N HIS A 19 -4.92 0.87 8.07
CA HIS A 19 -4.55 2.18 8.61
C HIS A 19 -4.22 3.17 7.50
N GLY A 20 -4.97 4.26 7.43
CA GLY A 20 -4.78 5.34 6.47
C GLY A 20 -3.67 6.31 6.88
N ILE A 21 -2.84 6.69 5.93
CA ILE A 21 -1.87 7.79 6.08
C ILE A 21 -2.30 8.90 5.13
N LEU A 22 -2.92 9.94 5.69
CA LEU A 22 -3.52 11.07 4.96
C LEU A 22 -2.65 12.32 5.07
N GLY A 23 -2.55 13.10 3.99
CA GLY A 23 -1.88 14.41 3.99
C GLY A 23 -1.50 14.88 2.60
N GLU A 24 -1.11 16.15 2.49
CA GLU A 24 -0.71 16.77 1.21
C GLU A 24 0.52 16.09 0.59
N SER A 25 0.74 16.34 -0.71
CA SER A 25 1.98 15.90 -1.37
C SER A 25 3.20 16.52 -0.67
N GLY A 26 4.24 15.69 -0.48
CA GLY A 26 5.46 16.13 0.22
C GLY A 26 5.35 16.18 1.76
N SER A 27 4.24 15.74 2.38
CA SER A 27 4.09 15.75 3.84
C SER A 27 4.92 14.68 4.57
N GLY A 28 5.53 13.71 3.85
CA GLY A 28 6.35 12.63 4.43
C GLY A 28 5.75 11.23 4.34
N LYS A 29 4.55 11.06 3.78
CA LYS A 29 3.82 9.76 3.72
C LYS A 29 4.62 8.63 3.09
N SER A 30 5.09 8.80 1.86
CA SER A 30 5.89 7.76 1.17
C SER A 30 7.25 7.55 1.86
N THR A 31 7.81 8.56 2.53
CA THR A 31 9.01 8.41 3.37
C THR A 31 8.72 7.49 4.55
N LEU A 32 7.56 7.64 5.21
CA LEU A 32 7.14 6.76 6.29
C LEU A 32 7.00 5.32 5.80
N GLY A 33 6.35 5.09 4.66
CA GLY A 33 6.27 3.75 4.04
C GLY A 33 7.64 3.13 3.79
N ARG A 34 8.59 3.90 3.26
CA ARG A 34 9.98 3.44 3.01
C ARG A 34 10.73 3.09 4.30
N VAL A 35 10.48 3.84 5.36
CA VAL A 35 11.07 3.59 6.68
C VAL A 35 10.49 2.31 7.30
N ILE A 36 9.17 2.10 7.23
CA ILE A 36 8.49 0.88 7.72
C ILE A 36 9.01 -0.36 6.99
N LEU A 37 9.28 -0.25 5.68
CA LEU A 37 9.83 -1.34 4.86
C LEU A 37 11.36 -1.53 5.00
N GLY A 38 12.02 -0.69 5.79
CA GLY A 38 13.47 -0.76 5.97
C GLY A 38 14.29 -0.33 4.75
N PHE A 39 13.69 0.41 3.79
CA PHE A 39 14.41 1.02 2.68
C PHE A 39 15.18 2.27 3.11
N LEU A 40 14.71 2.94 4.15
CA LEU A 40 15.37 4.07 4.79
C LEU A 40 15.52 3.80 6.28
N ALA A 41 16.69 4.11 6.83
CA ALA A 41 16.90 4.05 8.27
C ALA A 41 16.38 5.34 8.94
N PRO A 42 15.69 5.26 10.09
CA PRO A 42 15.34 6.45 10.85
C PRO A 42 16.61 7.05 11.47
N SER A 43 16.65 8.38 11.58
CA SER A 43 17.75 9.08 12.28
C SER A 43 17.70 8.87 13.79
N SER A 44 16.50 8.65 14.36
CA SER A 44 16.24 8.33 15.76
C SER A 44 14.91 7.61 15.90
N GLY A 45 14.65 7.00 17.06
CA GLY A 45 13.46 6.21 17.33
C GLY A 45 13.62 4.74 16.97
N GLU A 46 12.55 3.98 17.18
CA GLU A 46 12.51 2.54 16.96
C GLU A 46 11.38 2.18 15.98
N ILE A 47 11.61 1.17 15.16
CA ILE A 47 10.62 0.64 14.22
C ILE A 47 10.59 -0.88 14.35
N ARG A 48 9.38 -1.40 14.51
CA ARG A 48 9.12 -2.84 14.46
C ARG A 48 8.04 -3.13 13.43
N THR A 49 8.39 -3.88 12.40
CA THR A 49 7.48 -4.32 11.35
C THR A 49 7.44 -5.84 11.33
N CYS A 50 6.25 -6.43 11.45
CA CYS A 50 6.07 -7.88 11.58
C CYS A 50 6.95 -8.49 12.68
N GLY A 51 7.08 -7.81 13.83
CA GLY A 51 7.89 -8.22 14.97
C GLY A 51 9.41 -8.09 14.80
N ARG A 52 9.89 -7.53 13.69
CA ARG A 52 11.32 -7.37 13.36
C ARG A 52 11.71 -5.90 13.30
N GLU A 53 12.99 -5.58 13.51
CA GLU A 53 13.58 -4.27 13.30
C GLU A 53 14.21 -4.20 11.89
N PRO A 54 13.52 -3.63 10.86
CA PRO A 54 13.94 -3.75 9.46
C PRO A 54 15.36 -3.25 9.19
N ASN A 55 15.75 -2.19 9.90
CA ASN A 55 17.05 -1.53 9.69
C ASN A 55 18.24 -2.26 10.33
N ARG A 56 17.96 -3.20 11.26
CA ARG A 56 18.97 -4.01 11.95
C ARG A 56 19.09 -5.44 11.41
N LEU A 57 18.30 -5.78 10.39
CA LEU A 57 18.32 -7.11 9.79
C LEU A 57 19.64 -7.39 9.04
N LYS A 58 20.18 -8.59 9.25
CA LYS A 58 21.28 -9.12 8.43
C LYS A 58 20.78 -9.35 7.00
N THR A 59 21.70 -9.42 6.05
CA THR A 59 21.36 -9.60 4.62
C THR A 59 20.53 -10.86 4.37
N SER A 60 20.82 -11.97 5.07
CA SER A 60 20.04 -13.21 5.02
C SER A 60 18.57 -13.02 5.41
N ASP A 61 18.33 -12.24 6.48
CA ASP A 61 17.01 -12.10 7.08
C ASP A 61 16.14 -11.08 6.32
N ARG A 62 16.76 -10.22 5.49
CA ARG A 62 16.07 -9.23 4.68
C ARG A 62 15.15 -9.86 3.63
N LEU A 63 15.55 -11.00 3.07
CA LEU A 63 14.69 -11.71 2.10
C LEU A 63 13.41 -12.21 2.77
N ASP A 64 13.52 -12.76 3.98
CA ASP A 64 12.35 -13.23 4.72
C ASP A 64 11.48 -12.07 5.20
N PHE A 65 12.09 -10.98 5.64
CA PHE A 65 11.34 -9.76 5.96
C PHE A 65 10.57 -9.21 4.74
N ARG A 66 11.20 -9.17 3.55
CA ARG A 66 10.54 -8.75 2.31
C ARG A 66 9.40 -9.67 1.87
N LYS A 67 9.36 -10.92 2.34
CA LYS A 67 8.19 -11.78 2.15
C LYS A 67 7.03 -11.30 3.02
N GLU A 68 7.30 -10.93 4.27
CA GLU A 68 6.28 -10.57 5.24
C GLU A 68 5.72 -9.16 5.04
N ALA A 69 6.51 -8.23 4.47
CA ALA A 69 6.10 -6.86 4.20
C ALA A 69 6.26 -6.53 2.71
N GLN A 70 5.16 -6.20 2.05
CA GLN A 70 5.08 -5.91 0.62
C GLN A 70 4.57 -4.50 0.36
N VAL A 71 4.86 -3.98 -0.83
CA VAL A 71 4.42 -2.65 -1.26
C VAL A 71 3.80 -2.68 -2.65
N ILE A 72 2.72 -1.94 -2.81
CA ILE A 72 2.12 -1.57 -4.10
C ILE A 72 2.45 -0.10 -4.33
N HIS A 73 3.16 0.18 -5.42
CA HIS A 73 3.57 1.53 -5.79
C HIS A 73 2.48 2.26 -6.57
N GLN A 74 2.51 3.59 -6.53
CA GLN A 74 1.61 4.50 -7.23
C GLN A 74 1.58 4.26 -8.74
N ASP A 75 2.74 4.10 -9.37
CA ASP A 75 2.86 3.86 -10.81
C ASP A 75 3.00 2.37 -11.12
N SER A 76 1.88 1.75 -11.49
CA SER A 76 1.84 0.34 -11.87
C SER A 76 2.61 0.03 -13.16
N LEU A 77 2.82 1.02 -14.05
CA LEU A 77 3.57 0.80 -15.28
C LEU A 77 5.07 0.69 -14.98
N SER A 78 5.62 1.60 -14.19
CA SER A 78 7.04 1.55 -13.79
C SER A 78 7.34 0.39 -12.82
N ALA A 79 6.33 -0.11 -12.11
CA ALA A 79 6.47 -1.21 -11.17
C ALA A 79 6.62 -2.58 -11.86
N LEU A 80 6.23 -2.72 -13.14
CA LEU A 80 6.29 -3.97 -13.90
C LEU A 80 7.43 -3.89 -14.93
N ASN A 81 8.17 -5.00 -15.08
CA ASN A 81 9.19 -5.08 -16.12
C ASN A 81 8.52 -5.21 -17.50
N PRO A 82 8.72 -4.25 -18.44
CA PRO A 82 8.04 -4.27 -19.74
C PRO A 82 8.47 -5.43 -20.66
N ARG A 83 9.55 -6.14 -20.30
CA ARG A 83 10.06 -7.30 -21.04
C ARG A 83 9.60 -8.65 -20.48
N MET A 84 8.81 -8.63 -19.43
CA MET A 84 8.23 -9.84 -18.81
C MET A 84 6.74 -9.88 -19.05
N THR A 85 6.19 -11.09 -19.20
CA THR A 85 4.74 -11.26 -19.18
C THR A 85 4.16 -10.92 -17.82
N LEU A 86 2.85 -10.64 -17.76
CA LEU A 86 2.18 -10.32 -16.48
C LEU A 86 2.25 -11.50 -15.51
N GLY A 87 2.13 -12.73 -16.00
CA GLY A 87 2.27 -13.94 -15.18
C GLY A 87 3.68 -14.09 -14.61
N ASP A 88 4.72 -13.92 -15.43
CA ASP A 88 6.10 -14.00 -14.96
C ASP A 88 6.45 -12.83 -14.01
N SER A 89 5.92 -11.63 -14.26
CA SER A 89 6.09 -10.47 -13.35
C SER A 89 5.44 -10.72 -11.99
N ALA A 90 4.25 -11.30 -11.96
CA ALA A 90 3.58 -11.65 -10.70
C ALA A 90 4.30 -12.80 -9.97
N ALA A 91 4.91 -13.74 -10.70
CA ALA A 91 5.64 -14.89 -10.16
C ALA A 91 7.07 -14.56 -9.68
N GLU A 92 7.60 -13.35 -9.99
CA GLU A 92 9.00 -13.00 -9.78
C GLU A 92 9.48 -13.24 -8.34
N GLY A 93 8.70 -12.80 -7.34
CA GLY A 93 9.03 -12.96 -5.92
C GLY A 93 9.16 -14.44 -5.49
N LEU A 94 8.35 -15.34 -6.04
CA LEU A 94 8.43 -16.78 -5.79
C LEU A 94 9.66 -17.39 -6.47
N ARG A 95 9.94 -17.00 -7.71
CA ARG A 95 11.11 -17.47 -8.46
C ARG A 95 12.43 -17.09 -7.81
N MET A 96 12.52 -15.89 -7.26
CA MET A 96 13.69 -15.47 -6.46
C MET A 96 13.92 -16.31 -5.21
N ARG A 97 12.92 -17.11 -4.81
CA ARG A 97 12.97 -18.06 -3.68
C ARG A 97 13.10 -19.53 -4.13
N ASN A 98 13.57 -19.76 -5.35
CA ASN A 98 13.79 -21.07 -5.95
C ASN A 98 12.49 -21.91 -6.13
N VAL A 99 11.31 -21.27 -6.13
CA VAL A 99 10.07 -21.94 -6.55
C VAL A 99 10.13 -22.15 -8.06
N THR A 100 9.79 -23.35 -8.54
CA THR A 100 9.79 -23.64 -9.98
C THR A 100 8.80 -22.77 -10.74
N ARG A 101 9.06 -22.48 -12.02
CA ARG A 101 8.16 -21.65 -12.82
C ARG A 101 6.73 -22.21 -12.88
N PRO A 102 6.50 -23.53 -13.11
CA PRO A 102 5.15 -24.07 -13.12
C PRO A 102 4.40 -23.88 -11.79
N GLU A 103 5.06 -24.13 -10.66
CA GLU A 103 4.45 -23.93 -9.32
C GLU A 103 4.15 -22.47 -9.05
N ALA A 104 5.06 -21.56 -9.41
CA ALA A 104 4.86 -20.12 -9.25
C ALA A 104 3.68 -19.64 -10.11
N LEU A 105 3.57 -20.07 -11.37
CA LEU A 105 2.46 -19.71 -12.25
C LEU A 105 1.12 -20.29 -11.78
N LYS A 106 1.10 -21.51 -11.22
CA LYS A 106 -0.11 -22.06 -10.59
C LYS A 106 -0.62 -21.12 -9.48
N ARG A 107 0.26 -20.66 -8.60
CA ARG A 107 -0.11 -19.71 -7.55
C ARG A 107 -0.58 -18.37 -8.13
N VAL A 108 0.03 -17.89 -9.20
CA VAL A 108 -0.38 -16.65 -9.89
C VAL A 108 -1.77 -16.81 -10.51
N THR A 109 -2.12 -17.97 -11.06
CA THR A 109 -3.46 -18.23 -11.58
C THR A 109 -4.54 -18.04 -10.52
N GLU A 110 -4.35 -18.63 -9.33
CA GLU A 110 -5.27 -18.46 -8.20
C GLU A 110 -5.42 -16.98 -7.80
N LEU A 111 -4.31 -16.23 -7.81
CA LEU A 111 -4.32 -14.80 -7.47
C LEU A 111 -4.93 -13.94 -8.56
N PHE A 112 -4.78 -14.31 -9.84
CA PHE A 112 -5.45 -13.60 -10.94
C PHE A 112 -6.97 -13.71 -10.80
N GLU A 113 -7.50 -14.89 -10.47
CA GLU A 113 -8.92 -15.06 -10.17
C GLU A 113 -9.36 -14.20 -8.98
N MET A 114 -8.59 -14.22 -7.88
CA MET A 114 -8.86 -13.43 -6.68
C MET A 114 -8.91 -11.91 -6.97
N VAL A 115 -8.02 -11.39 -7.82
CA VAL A 115 -8.00 -9.97 -8.18
C VAL A 115 -8.92 -9.63 -9.38
N GLY A 116 -9.69 -10.61 -9.88
CA GLY A 116 -10.64 -10.42 -10.98
C GLY A 116 -9.97 -10.23 -12.35
N LEU A 117 -8.83 -10.90 -12.58
CA LEU A 117 -8.14 -10.90 -13.87
C LEU A 117 -8.36 -12.23 -14.60
N PRO A 118 -8.75 -12.22 -15.90
CA PRO A 118 -8.77 -13.42 -16.71
C PRO A 118 -7.38 -14.05 -16.84
N GLN A 119 -7.31 -15.38 -16.71
CA GLN A 119 -6.05 -16.13 -16.80
C GLN A 119 -5.29 -15.88 -18.13
N MET A 120 -6.00 -15.66 -19.24
CA MET A 120 -5.41 -15.37 -20.54
C MET A 120 -4.52 -14.12 -20.56
N LEU A 121 -4.65 -13.21 -19.57
CA LEU A 121 -3.79 -12.05 -19.44
C LEU A 121 -2.40 -12.39 -18.91
N MET A 122 -2.18 -13.61 -18.38
CA MET A 122 -0.87 -14.00 -17.86
C MET A 122 0.23 -13.97 -18.93
N ASP A 123 -0.14 -14.23 -20.20
CA ASP A 123 0.80 -14.23 -21.33
C ASP A 123 0.95 -12.86 -22.01
N ARG A 124 0.22 -11.83 -21.55
CA ARG A 124 0.32 -10.47 -22.05
C ARG A 124 1.46 -9.70 -21.39
N PHE A 125 1.91 -8.65 -22.07
CA PHE A 125 2.90 -7.69 -21.54
C PHE A 125 2.23 -6.47 -20.90
N PRO A 126 2.91 -5.72 -20.02
CA PRO A 126 2.33 -4.58 -19.31
C PRO A 126 1.74 -3.48 -20.21
N ASN A 127 2.28 -3.29 -21.41
CA ASN A 127 1.82 -2.31 -22.39
C ASN A 127 0.57 -2.76 -23.19
N GLU A 128 0.17 -4.02 -23.09
CA GLU A 128 -0.99 -4.58 -23.79
C GLU A 128 -2.29 -4.55 -22.97
N VAL A 129 -2.24 -4.02 -21.74
CA VAL A 129 -3.36 -4.05 -20.79
C VAL A 129 -3.65 -2.66 -20.21
N SER A 130 -4.88 -2.46 -19.70
CA SER A 130 -5.30 -1.20 -19.09
C SER A 130 -4.56 -0.88 -17.79
N GLY A 131 -4.64 0.39 -17.33
CA GLY A 131 -4.08 0.82 -16.04
C GLY A 131 -4.63 0.03 -14.86
N GLY A 132 -5.95 -0.19 -14.82
CA GLY A 132 -6.60 -0.98 -13.78
C GLY A 132 -6.19 -2.46 -13.80
N GLN A 133 -6.00 -3.05 -14.98
CA GLN A 133 -5.48 -4.41 -15.11
C GLN A 133 -4.03 -4.50 -14.61
N ARG A 134 -3.16 -3.54 -14.97
CA ARG A 134 -1.79 -3.47 -14.41
C ARG A 134 -1.80 -3.35 -12.91
N GLN A 135 -2.66 -2.51 -12.35
CA GLN A 135 -2.78 -2.34 -10.91
C GLN A 135 -3.18 -3.65 -10.21
N ARG A 136 -4.15 -4.37 -10.75
CA ARG A 136 -4.54 -5.71 -10.24
C ARG A 136 -3.39 -6.72 -10.31
N VAL A 137 -2.54 -6.67 -11.35
CA VAL A 137 -1.33 -7.50 -11.43
C VAL A 137 -0.32 -7.12 -10.34
N CYS A 138 -0.12 -5.82 -10.06
CA CYS A 138 0.75 -5.38 -8.96
C CYS A 138 0.23 -5.85 -7.60
N ILE A 139 -1.10 -5.84 -7.39
CA ILE A 139 -1.74 -6.39 -6.20
C ILE A 139 -1.49 -7.91 -6.12
N ALA A 140 -1.77 -8.65 -7.20
CA ALA A 140 -1.52 -10.10 -7.26
C ALA A 140 -0.05 -10.43 -6.96
N ARG A 141 0.90 -9.70 -7.57
CA ARG A 141 2.34 -9.86 -7.31
C ARG A 141 2.69 -9.69 -5.84
N ALA A 142 2.16 -8.66 -5.18
CA ALA A 142 2.40 -8.44 -3.76
C ALA A 142 1.85 -9.58 -2.90
N LEU A 143 0.71 -10.16 -3.27
CA LEU A 143 0.06 -11.26 -2.54
C LEU A 143 0.68 -12.64 -2.78
N THR A 144 1.52 -12.83 -3.81
CA THR A 144 2.16 -14.13 -4.10
C THR A 144 2.95 -14.68 -2.93
N LEU A 145 3.57 -13.80 -2.16
CA LEU A 145 4.41 -14.15 -1.01
C LEU A 145 3.63 -14.32 0.30
N LYS A 146 2.30 -14.16 0.29
CA LYS A 146 1.43 -14.20 1.48
C LYS A 146 1.94 -13.25 2.57
N PRO A 147 2.01 -11.95 2.32
CA PRO A 147 2.53 -10.98 3.27
C PRO A 147 1.63 -10.87 4.51
N LYS A 148 2.22 -10.40 5.62
CA LYS A 148 1.51 -10.00 6.84
C LYS A 148 1.15 -8.51 6.82
N LEU A 149 1.97 -7.70 6.11
CA LEU A 149 1.76 -6.27 5.92
C LEU A 149 1.81 -5.91 4.44
N LEU A 150 0.83 -5.14 4.00
CA LEU A 150 0.78 -4.55 2.66
C LEU A 150 0.73 -3.02 2.77
N ILE A 151 1.70 -2.34 2.17
CA ILE A 151 1.66 -0.89 2.03
C ILE A 151 1.17 -0.55 0.63
N ALA A 152 0.06 0.15 0.53
CA ALA A 152 -0.48 0.67 -0.73
C ALA A 152 -0.18 2.17 -0.82
N ASP A 153 0.84 2.55 -1.59
CA ASP A 153 1.28 3.95 -1.75
C ASP A 153 0.58 4.58 -2.96
N GLU A 154 -0.48 5.34 -2.72
CA GLU A 154 -1.35 6.00 -3.70
C GLU A 154 -1.86 5.05 -4.81
N PRO A 155 -2.44 3.89 -4.47
CA PRO A 155 -2.65 2.79 -5.43
C PRO A 155 -3.73 3.06 -6.48
N VAL A 156 -4.51 4.14 -6.37
CA VAL A 156 -5.63 4.46 -7.26
C VAL A 156 -5.52 5.83 -7.95
N THR A 157 -4.53 6.65 -7.59
CA THR A 157 -4.42 8.07 -8.02
C THR A 157 -4.32 8.24 -9.55
N ALA A 158 -3.80 7.25 -10.27
CA ALA A 158 -3.62 7.31 -11.73
C ALA A 158 -4.73 6.58 -12.52
N LEU A 159 -5.87 6.28 -11.88
CA LEU A 159 -6.96 5.51 -12.47
C LEU A 159 -8.22 6.36 -12.61
N ASP A 160 -9.07 5.99 -13.58
CA ASP A 160 -10.40 6.57 -13.74
C ASP A 160 -11.30 6.24 -12.53
N VAL A 161 -12.25 7.11 -12.19
CA VAL A 161 -13.12 7.00 -10.99
C VAL A 161 -13.82 5.65 -10.91
N SER A 162 -14.34 5.12 -12.04
CA SER A 162 -15.00 3.81 -12.06
C SER A 162 -14.04 2.65 -11.77
N VAL A 163 -12.80 2.77 -12.21
CA VAL A 163 -11.75 1.78 -11.95
C VAL A 163 -11.23 1.91 -10.52
N GLN A 164 -11.13 3.14 -9.99
CA GLN A 164 -10.78 3.37 -8.59
C GLN A 164 -11.71 2.62 -7.64
N SER A 165 -13.04 2.80 -7.77
CA SER A 165 -14.02 2.09 -6.92
C SER A 165 -13.83 0.58 -6.96
N GLN A 166 -13.60 0.00 -8.15
CA GLN A 166 -13.37 -1.44 -8.28
C GLN A 166 -12.08 -1.91 -7.58
N ILE A 167 -11.03 -1.09 -7.57
CA ILE A 167 -9.77 -1.40 -6.86
C ILE A 167 -9.96 -1.24 -5.35
N LEU A 168 -10.72 -0.25 -4.88
CA LEU A 168 -11.03 -0.08 -3.46
C LEU A 168 -11.87 -1.24 -2.93
N ASP A 169 -12.89 -1.68 -3.69
CA ASP A 169 -13.67 -2.87 -3.35
C ASP A 169 -12.81 -4.14 -3.30
N LEU A 170 -11.85 -4.27 -4.22
CA LEU A 170 -10.87 -5.36 -4.17
C LEU A 170 -10.07 -5.33 -2.87
N PHE A 171 -9.57 -4.17 -2.41
CA PHE A 171 -8.84 -4.06 -1.14
C PHE A 171 -9.72 -4.44 0.07
N LYS A 172 -11.00 -4.04 0.08
CA LYS A 172 -11.95 -4.44 1.15
C LYS A 172 -12.14 -5.96 1.20
N ASN A 173 -12.31 -6.59 0.04
CA ASN A 173 -12.45 -8.05 -0.07
C ASN A 173 -11.19 -8.77 0.40
N LEU A 174 -10.01 -8.32 -0.04
CA LEU A 174 -8.73 -8.88 0.38
C LEU A 174 -8.51 -8.76 1.89
N LYS A 175 -8.91 -7.64 2.50
CA LYS A 175 -8.90 -7.47 3.96
C LYS A 175 -9.76 -8.52 4.65
N ALA A 176 -10.99 -8.73 4.18
CA ALA A 176 -11.93 -9.68 4.77
C ALA A 176 -11.46 -11.14 4.65
N GLU A 177 -10.72 -11.49 3.57
CA GLU A 177 -10.29 -12.86 3.29
C GLU A 177 -8.93 -13.23 3.89
N LEU A 178 -8.03 -12.26 4.10
CA LEU A 178 -6.60 -12.54 4.30
C LEU A 178 -6.10 -11.93 5.61
N ASP A 179 -6.72 -11.82 6.70
CA ASP A 179 -6.19 -11.28 7.99
C ASP A 179 -4.91 -10.39 7.84
N LEU A 180 -4.93 -9.53 6.80
CA LEU A 180 -3.80 -8.75 6.30
C LEU A 180 -3.81 -7.37 6.95
N ALA A 181 -2.71 -7.00 7.61
CA ALA A 181 -2.49 -5.62 8.00
C ALA A 181 -2.22 -4.77 6.76
N MET A 182 -2.90 -3.63 6.61
CA MET A 182 -2.69 -2.72 5.48
C MET A 182 -2.37 -1.30 5.95
N ILE A 183 -1.41 -0.67 5.30
CA ILE A 183 -1.18 0.77 5.40
C ILE A 183 -1.55 1.38 4.05
N PHE A 184 -2.54 2.25 4.05
CA PHE A 184 -3.06 2.88 2.85
C PHE A 184 -2.64 4.36 2.82
N ILE A 185 -1.71 4.71 1.93
CA ILE A 185 -1.21 6.08 1.77
C ILE A 185 -2.02 6.76 0.68
N SER A 186 -2.65 7.89 1.01
CA SER A 186 -3.40 8.71 0.06
C SER A 186 -3.37 10.18 0.46
N HIS A 187 -3.57 11.05 -0.53
CA HIS A 187 -3.95 12.44 -0.32
C HIS A 187 -5.46 12.67 -0.51
N ASP A 188 -6.18 11.63 -0.92
CA ASP A 188 -7.62 11.65 -1.14
C ASP A 188 -8.35 11.10 0.10
N ILE A 189 -9.20 11.96 0.68
CA ILE A 189 -9.96 11.65 1.90
C ILE A 189 -11.05 10.62 1.60
N ASP A 190 -11.70 10.69 0.43
CA ASP A 190 -12.76 9.75 0.06
C ASP A 190 -12.21 8.32 0.00
N VAL A 191 -11.00 8.16 -0.52
CA VAL A 191 -10.29 6.88 -0.55
C VAL A 191 -10.02 6.36 0.88
N ILE A 192 -9.52 7.22 1.77
CA ILE A 192 -9.25 6.86 3.17
C ILE A 192 -10.56 6.51 3.91
N ALA A 193 -11.61 7.31 3.73
CA ALA A 193 -12.92 7.07 4.35
C ALA A 193 -13.53 5.72 3.92
N GLU A 194 -13.26 5.30 2.69
CA GLU A 194 -13.85 4.10 2.12
C GLU A 194 -13.19 2.79 2.58
N VAL A 195 -11.86 2.79 2.83
CA VAL A 195 -11.11 1.54 3.06
C VAL A 195 -10.42 1.43 4.41
N CYS A 196 -10.24 2.55 5.16
CA CYS A 196 -9.43 2.56 6.37
C CYS A 196 -10.27 2.53 7.65
N ASP A 197 -9.86 1.71 8.62
CA ASP A 197 -10.45 1.68 9.97
C ASP A 197 -9.98 2.85 10.82
N ASN A 198 -8.67 3.11 10.78
CA ASN A 198 -8.00 4.20 11.48
C ASN A 198 -7.23 5.07 10.49
N VAL A 199 -6.97 6.31 10.86
CA VAL A 199 -6.22 7.25 10.04
C VAL A 199 -5.23 8.06 10.88
N SER A 200 -4.05 8.31 10.31
CA SER A 200 -3.09 9.32 10.79
C SER A 200 -2.95 10.41 9.75
N VAL A 201 -3.24 11.64 10.13
CA VAL A 201 -3.09 12.82 9.29
C VAL A 201 -1.68 13.38 9.47
N ILE A 202 -0.90 13.43 8.39
CA ILE A 202 0.50 13.89 8.41
C ILE A 202 0.64 15.26 7.75
N ARG A 203 1.33 16.16 8.45
CA ARG A 203 1.71 17.48 7.96
C ARG A 203 3.18 17.73 8.25
N LYS A 204 3.98 18.06 7.22
CA LYS A 204 5.42 18.41 7.36
C LYS A 204 6.21 17.40 8.19
N GLY A 205 5.95 16.13 8.00
CA GLY A 205 6.65 15.04 8.66
C GLY A 205 6.12 14.65 10.05
N ALA A 206 5.16 15.36 10.62
CA ALA A 206 4.57 15.05 11.92
C ALA A 206 3.11 14.59 11.80
N VAL A 207 2.69 13.67 12.66
CA VAL A 207 1.27 13.32 12.84
C VAL A 207 0.59 14.44 13.60
N VAL A 208 -0.41 15.10 13.00
CA VAL A 208 -1.16 16.19 13.60
C VAL A 208 -2.49 15.73 14.19
N GLU A 209 -3.00 14.59 13.74
CA GLU A 209 -4.19 13.97 14.28
C GLU A 209 -4.19 12.48 13.91
N GLN A 210 -4.71 11.62 14.81
CA GLN A 210 -4.94 10.21 14.50
C GLN A 210 -6.09 9.66 15.32
N GLY A 211 -6.74 8.62 14.81
CA GLY A 211 -7.86 7.93 15.46
C GLY A 211 -8.66 7.10 14.48
N VAL A 212 -9.86 6.68 14.92
CA VAL A 212 -10.85 6.01 14.08
C VAL A 212 -11.20 6.91 12.91
N THR A 213 -11.19 6.38 11.70
CA THR A 213 -11.37 7.16 10.46
C THR A 213 -12.63 8.01 10.48
N ASP A 214 -13.77 7.42 10.84
CA ASP A 214 -15.05 8.14 10.91
C ASP A 214 -15.02 9.31 11.91
N GLU A 215 -14.40 9.12 13.09
CA GLU A 215 -14.28 10.18 14.10
C GLU A 215 -13.39 11.33 13.62
N VAL A 216 -12.22 11.01 13.06
CA VAL A 216 -11.26 12.02 12.58
C VAL A 216 -11.82 12.81 11.41
N LEU A 217 -12.58 12.16 10.52
CA LEU A 217 -13.14 12.81 9.34
C LEU A 217 -14.43 13.60 9.64
N THR A 218 -15.26 13.14 10.59
CA THR A 218 -16.52 13.84 10.93
C THR A 218 -16.37 14.89 12.03
N ARG A 219 -15.40 14.71 12.94
CA ARG A 219 -15.17 15.59 14.09
C ARG A 219 -13.68 15.91 14.28
N PRO A 220 -13.03 16.51 13.27
CA PRO A 220 -11.60 16.79 13.32
C PRO A 220 -11.26 17.75 14.46
N LYS A 221 -10.24 17.40 15.25
CA LYS A 221 -9.74 18.21 16.37
C LYS A 221 -8.64 19.19 15.93
N SER A 222 -7.82 18.78 14.96
CA SER A 222 -6.74 19.60 14.41
C SER A 222 -7.28 20.63 13.43
N ASP A 223 -6.82 21.89 13.54
CA ASP A 223 -7.14 22.94 12.55
C ASP A 223 -6.69 22.56 11.15
N TYR A 224 -5.58 21.85 11.04
CA TYR A 224 -5.11 21.38 9.74
C TYR A 224 -6.06 20.36 9.12
N THR A 225 -6.54 19.39 9.91
CA THR A 225 -7.50 18.40 9.42
C THR A 225 -8.80 19.08 9.01
N ARG A 226 -9.31 20.05 9.82
CA ARG A 226 -10.49 20.86 9.45
C ARG A 226 -10.30 21.58 8.11
N ASN A 227 -9.16 22.23 7.92
CA ASN A 227 -8.87 22.94 6.68
C ASN A 227 -8.72 21.98 5.48
N LEU A 228 -8.11 20.81 5.71
CA LEU A 228 -7.98 19.78 4.69
C LEU A 228 -9.37 19.29 4.24
N MET A 229 -10.27 19.02 5.19
CA MET A 229 -11.68 18.63 4.91
C MET A 229 -12.44 19.76 4.18
N ALA A 230 -12.30 21.00 4.62
CA ALA A 230 -13.00 22.15 4.02
C ALA A 230 -12.51 22.48 2.59
N SER A 231 -11.31 22.07 2.20
CA SER A 231 -10.76 22.30 0.87
C SER A 231 -11.28 21.31 -0.20
N MET A 232 -12.05 20.30 0.21
CA MET A 232 -12.61 19.31 -0.72
C MET A 232 -13.94 19.78 -1.33
N PRO A 233 -14.08 19.80 -2.66
CA PRO A 233 -15.32 20.14 -3.30
C PRO A 233 -16.35 18.99 -3.15
N GLY A 234 -17.52 19.28 -2.60
CA GLY A 234 -18.72 18.49 -2.84
C GLY A 234 -19.27 17.59 -1.74
N LYS A 235 -18.63 17.46 -0.56
CA LYS A 235 -19.23 16.78 0.59
C LYS A 235 -19.22 17.66 1.83
N GLN A 236 -20.39 17.85 2.44
CA GLN A 236 -20.51 18.37 3.80
C GLN A 236 -20.22 17.22 4.77
N TRP A 237 -18.97 17.12 5.23
CA TRP A 237 -18.55 16.21 6.30
C TRP A 237 -18.89 16.74 7.70
N LEU A 238 -19.48 17.95 7.77
CA LEU A 238 -19.87 18.65 8.99
C LEU A 238 -21.38 18.68 9.15
#